data_89eadb3bb36e6f6642514a51aad80286
#
_entry.id   89eadb3bb36e6f6642514a51aad80286
#
_cell.length_a   1.000
_cell.length_b   1.000
_cell.length_c   1.000
_cell.angle_alpha   90.00
_cell.angle_beta   90.00
_cell.angle_gamma   90.00
#
_symmetry.space_group_name_H-M   'P 1'
#
loop_
_entity.id
_entity.type
_entity.pdbx_description
1 polymer ?
#
loop_
_entity_poly.entity_id
_entity_poly.type
_entity_poly.pdbx_seq_one_letter_code
_entity_poly.pdbx_strand_id
1 'polypeptide(L)'
;FRIECKIITWKKKTNTKKTQSESRDYRFKVFEGFCKTKKINTLLLGHHFDDFQENFFIRLLRGSGLKGLVSFYNYRNLQRNNINIVRPLLDFSKEDLLYVTKNTFNFYIDDPSNRSLEYLRSRVRFMINNLKKNGLDQKKFNTTFENLISSNNSIEFFVQKNISENSYISPSKNNNNKA
;
A
#
# COMPACT_ATOMS: atom_id res chain seq x y z
N PHE A 1 5.98 12.47 -25.04
CA PHE A 1 6.46 11.09 -24.76
C PHE A 1 5.59 10.11 -25.52
N ARG A 2 6.21 9.26 -26.35
CA ARG A 2 5.51 8.16 -27.04
C ARG A 2 5.51 6.95 -26.12
N ILE A 3 4.58 6.87 -25.18
CA ILE A 3 4.42 5.75 -24.24
C ILE A 3 3.17 5.00 -24.66
N GLU A 4 3.31 3.68 -24.87
CA GLU A 4 2.16 2.82 -25.16
C GLU A 4 1.19 2.84 -23.96
N CYS A 5 -0.08 3.14 -24.21
CA CYS A 5 -1.12 3.15 -23.22
C CYS A 5 -2.16 2.06 -23.52
N LYS A 6 -2.45 1.21 -22.53
CA LYS A 6 -3.47 0.18 -22.62
C LYS A 6 -4.57 0.42 -21.61
N ILE A 7 -5.80 0.62 -22.09
CA ILE A 7 -6.97 0.80 -21.25
C ILE A 7 -7.67 -0.56 -21.09
N ILE A 8 -7.86 -1.00 -19.85
CA ILE A 8 -8.55 -2.23 -19.51
C ILE A 8 -9.81 -1.88 -18.70
N THR A 9 -10.97 -2.18 -19.25
CA THR A 9 -12.26 -1.89 -18.64
C THR A 9 -12.78 -3.08 -17.84
N TRP A 10 -13.15 -2.85 -16.57
CA TRP A 10 -13.80 -3.87 -15.76
C TRP A 10 -15.31 -3.87 -15.98
N LYS A 11 -15.80 -4.93 -16.62
CA LYS A 11 -17.24 -5.19 -16.74
C LYS A 11 -17.66 -6.14 -15.61
N LYS A 12 -18.36 -5.65 -14.59
CA LYS A 12 -18.92 -6.48 -13.52
C LYS A 12 -20.21 -7.14 -14.03
N LYS A 13 -20.38 -8.44 -13.77
CA LYS A 13 -21.58 -9.21 -14.18
C LYS A 13 -22.82 -8.97 -13.29
N THR A 14 -22.69 -8.23 -12.18
CA THR A 14 -23.78 -8.01 -11.21
C THR A 14 -24.03 -6.52 -10.98
N ASN A 15 -25.29 -6.13 -10.74
CA ASN A 15 -25.74 -4.75 -10.48
C ASN A 15 -25.37 -4.21 -9.07
N THR A 16 -24.60 -4.92 -8.27
CA THR A 16 -24.17 -4.45 -6.94
C THR A 16 -23.10 -3.38 -7.05
N LYS A 17 -23.14 -2.35 -6.17
CA LYS A 17 -22.10 -1.32 -6.09
C LYS A 17 -20.73 -1.98 -5.87
N LYS A 18 -19.74 -1.54 -6.64
CA LYS A 18 -18.35 -2.00 -6.50
C LYS A 18 -17.77 -1.47 -5.21
N THR A 19 -17.24 -2.34 -4.35
CA THR A 19 -16.45 -1.88 -3.20
C THR A 19 -15.04 -1.47 -3.63
N GLN A 20 -14.40 -0.59 -2.85
CA GLN A 20 -13.01 -0.19 -3.11
C GLN A 20 -12.05 -1.40 -3.04
N SER A 21 -12.33 -2.37 -2.14
CA SER A 21 -11.53 -3.59 -2.01
C SER A 21 -11.64 -4.45 -3.28
N GLU A 22 -12.85 -4.75 -3.73
CA GLU A 22 -13.08 -5.53 -4.96
C GLU A 22 -12.41 -4.89 -6.18
N SER A 23 -12.49 -3.55 -6.28
CA SER A 23 -11.86 -2.80 -7.37
C SER A 23 -10.34 -2.90 -7.33
N ARG A 24 -9.76 -2.91 -6.13
CA ARG A 24 -8.32 -3.10 -5.92
C ARG A 24 -7.89 -4.52 -6.30
N ASP A 25 -8.60 -5.53 -5.82
CA ASP A 25 -8.26 -6.94 -6.07
C ASP A 25 -8.37 -7.28 -7.55
N TYR A 26 -9.41 -6.78 -8.21
CA TYR A 26 -9.55 -6.93 -9.66
C TYR A 26 -8.37 -6.28 -10.42
N ARG A 27 -7.99 -5.05 -10.03
CA ARG A 27 -6.87 -4.32 -10.64
C ARG A 27 -5.57 -5.14 -10.55
N PHE A 28 -5.28 -5.69 -9.38
CA PHE A 28 -4.08 -6.52 -9.21
C PHE A 28 -4.13 -7.80 -10.03
N LYS A 29 -5.28 -8.50 -10.09
CA LYS A 29 -5.44 -9.67 -10.97
C LYS A 29 -5.17 -9.34 -12.44
N VAL A 30 -5.66 -8.19 -12.90
CA VAL A 30 -5.44 -7.73 -14.28
C VAL A 30 -3.96 -7.42 -14.53
N PHE A 31 -3.30 -6.73 -13.60
CA PHE A 31 -1.87 -6.42 -13.71
C PHE A 31 -1.02 -7.69 -13.72
N GLU A 32 -1.30 -8.62 -12.82
CA GLU A 32 -0.59 -9.91 -12.78
C GLU A 32 -0.77 -10.70 -14.08
N GLY A 33 -1.99 -10.79 -14.61
CA GLY A 33 -2.27 -11.43 -15.89
C GLY A 33 -1.52 -10.78 -17.07
N PHE A 34 -1.52 -9.45 -17.10
CA PHE A 34 -0.80 -8.70 -18.15
C PHE A 34 0.71 -8.88 -18.05
N CYS A 35 1.28 -8.75 -16.85
CA CYS A 35 2.71 -8.94 -16.61
C CYS A 35 3.15 -10.36 -16.99
N LYS A 36 2.38 -11.37 -16.61
CA LYS A 36 2.65 -12.77 -16.99
C LYS A 36 2.65 -12.97 -18.51
N THR A 37 1.64 -12.44 -19.21
CA THR A 37 1.52 -12.56 -20.67
C THR A 37 2.67 -11.86 -21.41
N LYS A 38 3.12 -10.71 -20.90
CA LYS A 38 4.19 -9.91 -21.49
C LYS A 38 5.58 -10.23 -20.94
N LYS A 39 5.71 -11.23 -20.06
CA LYS A 39 6.96 -11.59 -19.36
C LYS A 39 7.60 -10.42 -18.62
N ILE A 40 6.76 -9.54 -18.03
CA ILE A 40 7.20 -8.39 -17.23
C ILE A 40 7.36 -8.86 -15.78
N ASN A 41 8.54 -8.66 -15.21
CA ASN A 41 8.85 -9.03 -13.83
C ASN A 41 8.78 -7.86 -12.82
N THR A 42 8.58 -6.63 -13.31
CA THR A 42 8.53 -5.43 -12.45
C THR A 42 7.35 -4.55 -12.82
N LEU A 43 6.51 -4.23 -11.83
CA LEU A 43 5.35 -3.35 -11.94
C LEU A 43 5.58 -2.08 -11.11
N LEU A 44 5.58 -0.92 -11.75
CA LEU A 44 5.65 0.36 -11.06
C LEU A 44 4.26 0.87 -10.73
N LEU A 45 4.02 1.27 -9.48
CA LEU A 45 2.78 1.88 -9.02
C LEU A 45 2.99 3.34 -8.66
N GLY A 46 2.09 4.22 -9.13
CA GLY A 46 2.13 5.67 -8.90
C GLY A 46 1.65 6.11 -7.51
N HIS A 47 1.82 5.29 -6.47
CA HIS A 47 1.53 5.70 -5.10
C HIS A 47 2.60 6.69 -4.62
N HIS A 48 2.18 7.75 -3.92
CA HIS A 48 3.02 8.83 -3.44
C HIS A 48 2.92 8.98 -1.90
N PHE A 49 3.63 9.97 -1.34
CA PHE A 49 3.73 10.16 0.10
C PHE A 49 2.36 10.33 0.80
N ASP A 50 1.44 11.11 0.22
CA ASP A 50 0.12 11.29 0.82
C ASP A 50 -0.68 9.97 0.85
N ASP A 51 -0.54 9.08 -0.14
CA ASP A 51 -1.14 7.72 -0.11
C ASP A 51 -0.57 6.89 1.03
N PHE A 52 0.71 7.07 1.35
CA PHE A 52 1.37 6.42 2.47
C PHE A 52 0.79 6.93 3.79
N GLN A 53 0.71 8.25 3.98
CA GLN A 53 0.08 8.84 5.17
C GLN A 53 -1.38 8.39 5.32
N GLU A 54 -2.18 8.45 4.26
CA GLU A 54 -3.58 7.99 4.26
C GLU A 54 -3.68 6.53 4.73
N ASN A 55 -2.82 5.65 4.23
CA ASN A 55 -2.84 4.24 4.60
C ASN A 55 -2.49 4.03 6.08
N PHE A 56 -1.50 4.76 6.59
CA PHE A 56 -1.14 4.73 8.01
C PHE A 56 -2.33 5.12 8.90
N PHE A 57 -2.96 6.26 8.63
CA PHE A 57 -4.10 6.72 9.43
C PHE A 57 -5.34 5.83 9.29
N ILE A 58 -5.61 5.26 8.12
CA ILE A 58 -6.69 4.26 7.94
C ILE A 58 -6.45 3.04 8.83
N ARG A 59 -5.22 2.56 8.94
CA ARG A 59 -4.86 1.43 9.80
C ARG A 59 -4.95 1.79 11.27
N LEU A 60 -4.49 2.98 11.66
CA LEU A 60 -4.62 3.52 13.01
C LEU A 60 -6.09 3.57 13.43
N LEU A 61 -6.97 4.13 12.60
CA LEU A 61 -8.42 4.19 12.86
C LEU A 61 -9.10 2.81 12.94
N ARG A 62 -8.48 1.78 12.39
CA ARG A 62 -8.95 0.38 12.49
C ARG A 62 -8.38 -0.36 13.70
N GLY A 63 -7.62 0.30 14.55
CA GLY A 63 -7.01 -0.32 15.72
C GLY A 63 -5.84 -1.26 15.39
N SER A 64 -5.16 -1.05 14.26
CA SER A 64 -4.00 -1.88 13.92
C SER A 64 -2.90 -1.73 14.94
N GLY A 65 -2.33 -2.86 15.41
CA GLY A 65 -1.13 -2.88 16.23
C GLY A 65 0.13 -2.47 15.43
N LEU A 66 1.27 -2.40 16.12
CA LEU A 66 2.55 -1.91 15.58
C LEU A 66 2.92 -2.56 14.24
N LYS A 67 2.94 -3.88 14.15
CA LYS A 67 3.20 -4.62 12.91
C LYS A 67 2.27 -4.22 11.76
N GLY A 68 0.99 -3.98 12.07
CA GLY A 68 0.01 -3.53 11.09
C GLY A 68 0.29 -2.11 10.61
N LEU A 69 0.66 -1.18 11.51
CA LEU A 69 0.96 0.20 11.17
C LEU A 69 2.19 0.32 10.26
N VAL A 70 3.28 -0.39 10.58
CA VAL A 70 4.53 -0.32 9.80
C VAL A 70 4.52 -1.19 8.54
N SER A 71 3.55 -2.08 8.37
CA SER A 71 3.53 -3.04 7.26
C SER A 71 3.55 -2.37 5.87
N PHE A 72 3.09 -1.10 5.75
CA PHE A 72 3.10 -0.39 4.47
C PHE A 72 4.51 -0.01 4.01
N TYR A 73 5.47 0.12 4.91
CA TYR A 73 6.86 0.37 4.56
C TYR A 73 7.46 -0.79 3.76
N ASN A 74 7.13 -2.03 4.14
CA ASN A 74 7.54 -3.23 3.40
C ASN A 74 6.91 -3.31 2.00
N TYR A 75 5.90 -2.46 1.71
CA TYR A 75 5.29 -2.35 0.38
C TYR A 75 6.06 -1.44 -0.60
N ARG A 76 7.19 -0.85 -0.21
CA ARG A 76 8.03 -0.09 -1.15
C ARG A 76 8.50 -1.02 -2.28
N ASN A 77 8.91 -2.23 -1.91
CA ASN A 77 9.25 -3.33 -2.81
C ASN A 77 8.55 -4.60 -2.33
N LEU A 78 7.46 -4.97 -2.96
CA LEU A 78 6.67 -6.16 -2.64
C LEU A 78 6.81 -7.18 -3.76
N GLN A 79 7.24 -8.40 -3.43
CA GLN A 79 7.19 -9.50 -4.37
C GLN A 79 5.83 -10.21 -4.25
N ARG A 80 5.14 -10.34 -5.37
CA ARG A 80 3.86 -11.06 -5.47
C ARG A 80 3.83 -11.87 -6.78
N ASN A 81 3.64 -13.20 -6.68
CA ASN A 81 3.58 -14.09 -7.84
C ASN A 81 4.71 -13.87 -8.85
N ASN A 82 5.96 -13.78 -8.39
CA ASN A 82 7.16 -13.51 -9.19
C ASN A 82 7.18 -12.14 -9.89
N ILE A 83 6.33 -11.20 -9.47
CA ILE A 83 6.34 -9.82 -9.95
C ILE A 83 6.80 -8.92 -8.81
N ASN A 84 7.82 -8.11 -9.07
CA ASN A 84 8.29 -7.08 -8.16
C ASN A 84 7.38 -5.84 -8.31
N ILE A 85 6.67 -5.48 -7.27
CA ILE A 85 5.84 -4.27 -7.23
C ILE A 85 6.65 -3.18 -6.56
N VAL A 86 6.97 -2.11 -7.29
CA VAL A 86 7.79 -0.99 -6.84
C VAL A 86 6.96 0.29 -6.81
N ARG A 87 7.17 1.13 -5.79
CA ARG A 87 6.52 2.45 -5.62
C ARG A 87 7.58 3.54 -5.56
N PRO A 88 8.05 4.03 -6.70
CA PRO A 88 9.18 4.97 -6.74
C PRO A 88 8.84 6.37 -6.22
N LEU A 89 7.56 6.71 -6.14
CA LEU A 89 7.09 8.06 -5.79
C LEU A 89 6.74 8.24 -4.30
N LEU A 90 7.03 7.27 -3.43
CA LEU A 90 6.67 7.34 -2.01
C LEU A 90 7.36 8.46 -1.22
N ASP A 91 8.45 9.01 -1.73
CA ASP A 91 9.17 10.12 -1.09
C ASP A 91 8.68 11.49 -1.53
N PHE A 92 7.82 11.55 -2.55
CA PHE A 92 7.29 12.79 -3.12
C PHE A 92 5.85 13.03 -2.65
N SER A 93 5.55 14.28 -2.29
CA SER A 93 4.19 14.70 -1.98
C SER A 93 3.33 14.80 -3.25
N LYS A 94 2.01 14.82 -3.08
CA LYS A 94 1.09 15.11 -4.19
C LYS A 94 1.35 16.48 -4.79
N GLU A 95 1.76 17.46 -3.98
CA GLU A 95 2.07 18.83 -4.43
C GLU A 95 3.30 18.84 -5.34
N ASP A 96 4.37 18.11 -4.99
CA ASP A 96 5.57 17.96 -5.83
C ASP A 96 5.21 17.35 -7.19
N LEU A 97 4.38 16.30 -7.19
CA LEU A 97 3.95 15.64 -8.42
C LEU A 97 3.06 16.54 -9.28
N LEU A 98 2.18 17.35 -8.67
CA LEU A 98 1.37 18.33 -9.38
C LEU A 98 2.22 19.46 -9.98
N TYR A 99 3.24 19.91 -9.24
CA TYR A 99 4.20 20.89 -9.75
C TYR A 99 4.89 20.38 -11.01
N VAL A 100 5.47 19.17 -10.95
CA VAL A 100 6.12 18.55 -12.12
C VAL A 100 5.14 18.37 -13.28
N THR A 101 3.92 17.88 -13.00
CA THR A 101 2.90 17.63 -14.04
C THR A 101 2.49 18.91 -14.75
N LYS A 102 2.24 20.00 -14.00
CA LYS A 102 1.87 21.29 -14.58
C LYS A 102 2.99 21.86 -15.44
N ASN A 103 4.24 21.82 -14.97
CA ASN A 103 5.38 22.36 -15.71
C ASN A 103 5.76 21.51 -16.95
N THR A 104 5.44 20.21 -16.96
CA THR A 104 5.77 19.31 -18.06
C THR A 104 4.65 19.21 -19.10
N PHE A 105 3.39 19.14 -18.65
CA PHE A 105 2.24 18.83 -19.51
C PHE A 105 1.22 19.97 -19.61
N ASN A 106 1.33 21.01 -18.79
CA ASN A 106 0.40 22.16 -18.69
C ASN A 106 -1.05 21.79 -18.29
N PHE A 107 -1.34 20.53 -18.02
CA PHE A 107 -2.68 20.11 -17.58
C PHE A 107 -2.61 18.87 -16.67
N TYR A 108 -3.64 18.69 -15.87
CA TYR A 108 -3.92 17.45 -15.13
C TYR A 108 -5.44 17.28 -14.99
N ILE A 109 -5.87 16.05 -14.79
CA ILE A 109 -7.29 15.72 -14.59
C ILE A 109 -7.56 15.62 -13.08
N ASP A 110 -8.51 16.43 -12.59
CA ASP A 110 -9.00 16.32 -11.21
C ASP A 110 -10.30 15.49 -11.22
N ASP A 111 -10.27 14.32 -10.58
CA ASP A 111 -11.42 13.44 -10.47
C ASP A 111 -12.35 13.96 -9.35
N PRO A 112 -13.61 14.35 -9.65
CA PRO A 112 -14.56 14.87 -8.66
C PRO A 112 -14.81 13.88 -7.50
N SER A 113 -14.70 12.57 -7.72
CA SER A 113 -14.88 11.55 -6.69
C SER A 113 -13.89 11.67 -5.54
N ASN A 114 -12.74 12.30 -5.75
CA ASN A 114 -11.74 12.56 -4.70
C ASN A 114 -12.23 13.52 -3.61
N ARG A 115 -13.30 14.29 -3.87
CA ARG A 115 -13.87 15.28 -2.94
C ARG A 115 -15.02 14.73 -2.11
N SER A 116 -15.55 13.55 -2.44
CA SER A 116 -16.68 12.97 -1.70
C SER A 116 -16.25 12.48 -0.32
N LEU A 117 -16.85 13.03 0.73
CA LEU A 117 -16.63 12.63 2.13
C LEU A 117 -17.32 11.30 2.50
N GLU A 118 -18.06 10.67 1.60
CA GLU A 118 -18.66 9.36 1.79
C GLU A 118 -17.57 8.28 2.01
N TYR A 119 -16.41 8.46 1.39
CA TYR A 119 -15.32 7.51 1.47
C TYR A 119 -14.40 7.77 2.67
N LEU A 120 -14.07 6.71 3.41
CA LEU A 120 -13.14 6.78 4.54
C LEU A 120 -11.82 7.49 4.16
N ARG A 121 -11.32 7.23 2.96
CA ARG A 121 -10.07 7.81 2.48
C ARG A 121 -10.15 9.33 2.34
N SER A 122 -11.26 9.88 1.87
CA SER A 122 -11.47 11.32 1.78
C SER A 122 -11.57 11.98 3.16
N ARG A 123 -12.24 11.32 4.11
CA ARG A 123 -12.30 11.79 5.51
C ARG A 123 -10.92 11.79 6.18
N VAL A 124 -10.12 10.75 5.95
CA VAL A 124 -8.73 10.67 6.44
C VAL A 124 -7.88 11.79 5.84
N ARG A 125 -8.04 12.08 4.55
CA ARG A 125 -7.36 13.18 3.88
C ARG A 125 -7.68 14.53 4.52
N PHE A 126 -8.95 14.77 4.84
CA PHE A 126 -9.38 15.97 5.57
C PHE A 126 -8.74 16.03 6.97
N MET A 127 -8.72 14.93 7.70
CA MET A 127 -8.06 14.83 9.02
C MET A 127 -6.55 15.13 8.92
N ILE A 128 -5.85 14.56 7.95
CA ILE A 128 -4.42 14.82 7.72
C ILE A 128 -4.17 16.30 7.44
N ASN A 129 -5.02 16.95 6.64
CA ASN A 129 -4.91 18.37 6.38
C ASN A 129 -5.06 19.22 7.66
N ASN A 130 -5.92 18.82 8.57
CA ASN A 130 -6.03 19.49 9.87
C ASN A 130 -4.79 19.24 10.74
N LEU A 131 -4.22 18.02 10.73
CA LEU A 131 -2.97 17.74 11.43
C LEU A 131 -1.80 18.56 10.85
N LYS A 132 -1.73 18.72 9.52
CA LYS A 132 -0.74 19.59 8.86
C LYS A 132 -0.86 21.04 9.33
N LYS A 133 -2.08 21.58 9.46
CA LYS A 133 -2.32 22.93 10.01
C LYS A 133 -1.86 23.07 11.48
N ASN A 134 -1.89 21.98 12.23
CA ASN A 134 -1.42 21.92 13.62
C ASN A 134 0.06 21.47 13.75
N GLY A 135 0.82 21.55 12.68
CA GLY A 135 2.28 21.38 12.69
C GLY A 135 2.79 20.00 12.35
N LEU A 136 1.94 19.07 11.86
CA LEU A 136 2.41 17.82 11.27
C LEU A 136 2.97 18.11 9.87
N ASP A 137 4.27 17.91 9.68
CA ASP A 137 4.94 17.95 8.38
C ASP A 137 5.43 16.56 7.97
N GLN A 138 5.97 16.47 6.76
CA GLN A 138 6.52 15.23 6.22
C GLN A 138 7.69 14.69 7.06
N LYS A 139 8.57 15.58 7.54
CA LYS A 139 9.75 15.21 8.33
C LYS A 139 9.31 14.58 9.66
N LYS A 140 8.41 15.24 10.40
CA LYS A 140 7.89 14.72 11.68
C LYS A 140 7.16 13.39 11.51
N PHE A 141 6.35 13.27 10.46
CA PHE A 141 5.68 12.01 10.14
C PHE A 141 6.70 10.89 9.86
N ASN A 142 7.70 11.13 9.00
CA ASN A 142 8.73 10.16 8.67
C ASN A 142 9.53 9.76 9.91
N THR A 143 9.98 10.71 10.74
CA THR A 143 10.70 10.41 11.98
C THR A 143 9.88 9.52 12.92
N THR A 144 8.59 9.85 13.13
CA THR A 144 7.71 9.00 13.95
C THR A 144 7.56 7.61 13.36
N PHE A 145 7.40 7.51 12.05
CA PHE A 145 7.22 6.25 11.36
C PHE A 145 8.49 5.38 11.41
N GLU A 146 9.67 5.97 11.23
CA GLU A 146 10.98 5.30 11.36
C GLU A 146 11.19 4.74 12.77
N ASN A 147 10.81 5.51 13.81
CA ASN A 147 10.85 5.04 15.19
C ASN A 147 9.93 3.82 15.41
N LEU A 148 8.74 3.82 14.82
CA LEU A 148 7.84 2.66 14.87
C LEU A 148 8.42 1.44 14.14
N ILE A 149 9.08 1.64 12.99
CA ILE A 149 9.77 0.55 12.27
C ILE A 149 10.90 -0.02 13.14
N SER A 150 11.75 0.83 13.70
CA SER A 150 12.87 0.42 14.56
C SER A 150 12.37 -0.41 15.75
N SER A 151 11.31 0.05 16.40
CA SER A 151 10.67 -0.67 17.51
C SER A 151 10.11 -2.04 17.07
N ASN A 152 9.44 -2.09 15.91
CA ASN A 152 8.92 -3.36 15.37
C ASN A 152 10.06 -4.34 15.05
N ASN A 153 11.13 -3.87 14.43
CA ASN A 153 12.29 -4.70 14.09
C ASN A 153 12.96 -5.27 15.34
N SER A 154 13.08 -4.47 16.40
CA SER A 154 13.61 -4.92 17.69
C SER A 154 12.74 -6.01 18.30
N ILE A 155 11.43 -5.82 18.31
CA ILE A 155 10.48 -6.84 18.80
C ILE A 155 10.59 -8.12 17.96
N GLU A 156 10.59 -8.01 16.63
CA GLU A 156 10.70 -9.17 15.74
C GLU A 156 12.01 -9.92 15.94
N PHE A 157 13.12 -9.20 16.14
CA PHE A 157 14.41 -9.81 16.45
C PHE A 157 14.35 -10.65 17.74
N PHE A 158 13.83 -10.10 18.83
CA PHE A 158 13.74 -10.83 20.10
C PHE A 158 12.76 -12.00 20.03
N VAL A 159 11.64 -11.86 19.31
CA VAL A 159 10.69 -12.95 19.09
C VAL A 159 11.35 -14.09 18.32
N GLN A 160 12.05 -13.79 17.22
CA GLN A 160 12.75 -14.82 16.43
C GLN A 160 13.86 -15.51 17.24
N LYS A 161 14.64 -14.74 18.01
CA LYS A 161 15.66 -15.29 18.90
C LYS A 161 15.04 -16.23 19.92
N ASN A 162 13.97 -15.81 20.59
CA ASN A 162 13.28 -16.67 21.58
C ASN A 162 12.72 -17.93 20.95
N ILE A 163 12.12 -17.87 19.75
CA ILE A 163 11.61 -19.02 19.02
C ILE A 163 12.76 -19.97 18.69
N SER A 164 13.91 -19.47 18.22
CA SER A 164 15.04 -20.32 17.83
C SER A 164 15.69 -21.01 19.03
N GLU A 165 15.69 -20.37 20.21
CA GLU A 165 16.32 -20.88 21.42
C GLU A 165 15.39 -21.78 22.25
N ASN A 166 14.08 -21.56 22.22
CA ASN A 166 13.12 -22.14 23.19
C ASN A 166 11.97 -22.93 22.54
N SER A 167 11.93 -23.13 21.21
CA SER A 167 10.84 -23.89 20.59
C SER A 167 11.33 -25.14 19.85
N TYR A 168 10.62 -26.24 20.04
CA TYR A 168 10.78 -27.46 19.27
C TYR A 168 9.61 -27.63 18.30
N ILE A 169 9.90 -27.98 17.08
CA ILE A 169 8.90 -28.52 16.15
C ILE A 169 8.94 -30.03 16.35
N SER A 170 7.99 -30.61 17.12
CA SER A 170 7.85 -32.06 17.14
C SER A 170 7.30 -32.51 15.76
N PRO A 171 7.92 -33.51 15.11
CA PRO A 171 7.36 -34.08 13.90
C PRO A 171 5.97 -34.64 14.21
N SER A 172 4.96 -34.24 13.42
CA SER A 172 3.61 -34.80 13.52
C SER A 172 3.70 -36.34 13.37
N LYS A 173 3.27 -37.08 14.39
CA LYS A 173 3.05 -38.51 14.23
C LYS A 173 1.96 -38.70 13.19
N ASN A 174 2.34 -39.10 11.98
CA ASN A 174 1.38 -39.61 11.02
C ASN A 174 0.70 -40.84 11.64
N ASN A 175 -0.51 -40.67 12.17
CA ASN A 175 -1.38 -41.79 12.51
C ASN A 175 -1.90 -42.41 11.20
N ASN A 176 -1.02 -43.13 10.52
CA ASN A 176 -1.43 -44.15 9.58
C ASN A 176 -1.74 -45.42 10.38
N ASN A 177 -2.87 -45.48 11.06
CA ASN A 177 -3.51 -46.73 11.43
C ASN A 177 -4.75 -46.88 10.56
N LYS A 178 -4.54 -47.51 9.40
CA LYS A 178 -5.58 -48.34 8.75
C LYS A 178 -5.50 -49.71 9.38
N ALA A 179 -6.51 -50.09 10.07
CA ALA A 179 -6.97 -51.46 10.24
C ALA A 179 -8.45 -51.49 9.87
#